data_b1bbc8f09a332c1c22f81dd4ac9f4aef
#
_entry.id   b1bbc8f09a332c1c22f81dd4ac9f4aef
#
_cell.length_a   1.000
_cell.length_b   1.000
_cell.length_c   1.000
_cell.angle_alpha   90.00
_cell.angle_beta   90.00
_cell.angle_gamma   90.00
#
_symmetry.space_group_name_H-M   'P 1'
#
loop_
_entity.id
_entity.type
_entity.pdbx_description
1 polymer ?
#
loop_
_entity_poly.entity_id
_entity_poly.type
_entity_poly.pdbx_seq_one_letter_code
_entity_poly.pdbx_strand_id
1 'polypeptide(L)'
;MRGNINQLMKQAQAMQANMQKAQAELANLEVIGESGGGMVKVTLNGRHEAKRVQIEPTVLAGEDREMLEDLLTAAINDAVHKLEALVQEKMASLMTGVQLPPGVKLPF
;
A
#
# COMPACT_ATOMS: atom_id res chain seq x y z
N MET A 1 10.62 38.81 14.39
CA MET A 1 10.99 37.41 14.66
C MET A 1 9.86 36.54 15.16
N ARG A 2 8.95 37.10 15.97
CA ARG A 2 7.80 36.31 16.47
C ARG A 2 6.89 35.82 15.33
N GLY A 3 6.74 36.59 14.24
CA GLY A 3 5.92 36.19 13.11
C GLY A 3 6.46 34.97 12.38
N ASN A 4 7.78 34.81 12.30
CA ASN A 4 8.40 33.67 11.63
C ASN A 4 8.19 32.37 12.40
N ILE A 5 8.23 32.43 13.73
CA ILE A 5 8.00 31.24 14.56
C ILE A 5 6.56 30.77 14.42
N ASN A 6 5.60 31.69 14.42
CA ASN A 6 4.20 31.35 14.23
C ASN A 6 3.93 30.73 12.87
N GLN A 7 4.57 31.26 11.81
CA GLN A 7 4.45 30.67 10.48
C GLN A 7 5.05 29.27 10.41
N LEU A 8 6.21 29.09 11.03
CA LEU A 8 6.86 27.77 11.08
C LEU A 8 5.98 26.75 11.82
N MET A 9 5.38 27.18 12.93
CA MET A 9 4.47 26.31 13.68
C MET A 9 3.23 25.95 12.86
N LYS A 10 2.65 26.91 12.16
CA LYS A 10 1.51 26.65 11.27
C LYS A 10 1.87 25.69 10.15
N GLN A 11 3.05 25.86 9.56
CA GLN A 11 3.51 24.96 8.50
C GLN A 11 3.74 23.56 9.03
N ALA A 12 4.33 23.44 10.23
CA ALA A 12 4.54 22.14 10.86
C ALA A 12 3.22 21.44 11.18
N GLN A 13 2.24 22.19 11.67
CA GLN A 13 0.92 21.65 11.97
C GLN A 13 0.20 21.21 10.68
N ALA A 14 0.30 22.02 9.63
CA ALA A 14 -0.29 21.67 8.34
C ALA A 14 0.35 20.42 7.74
N MET A 15 1.67 20.31 7.85
CA MET A 15 2.40 19.13 7.37
C MET A 15 2.00 17.88 8.14
N GLN A 16 1.88 18.00 9.47
CA GLN A 16 1.44 16.89 10.31
C GLN A 16 0.02 16.44 9.95
N ALA A 17 -0.89 17.39 9.76
CA ALA A 17 -2.25 17.10 9.37
C ALA A 17 -2.31 16.41 8.00
N ASN A 18 -1.49 16.88 7.04
CA ASN A 18 -1.41 16.29 5.71
C ASN A 18 -0.85 14.87 5.77
N MET A 19 0.14 14.62 6.61
CA MET A 19 0.70 13.29 6.79
C MET A 19 -0.32 12.32 7.40
N GLN A 20 -1.07 12.78 8.40
CA GLN A 20 -2.13 11.97 9.01
C GLN A 20 -3.21 11.62 8.00
N LYS A 21 -3.60 12.60 7.18
CA LYS A 21 -4.58 12.40 6.12
C LYS A 21 -4.06 11.40 5.09
N ALA A 22 -2.80 11.53 4.69
CA ALA A 22 -2.16 10.61 3.75
C ALA A 22 -2.10 9.19 4.30
N GLN A 23 -1.76 9.03 5.58
CA GLN A 23 -1.75 7.72 6.22
C GLN A 23 -3.14 7.11 6.27
N ALA A 24 -4.17 7.91 6.55
CA ALA A 24 -5.54 7.43 6.54
C ALA A 24 -5.98 6.99 5.15
N GLU A 25 -5.60 7.74 4.12
CA GLU A 25 -5.88 7.38 2.73
C GLU A 25 -5.16 6.09 2.34
N LEU A 26 -3.89 5.95 2.74
CA LEU A 26 -3.13 4.73 2.49
C LEU A 26 -3.75 3.52 3.18
N ALA A 27 -4.24 3.69 4.41
CA ALA A 27 -4.87 2.60 5.15
C ALA A 27 -6.14 2.09 4.46
N ASN A 28 -6.82 2.95 3.72
CA ASN A 28 -8.07 2.61 3.02
C ASN A 28 -7.84 2.10 1.60
N LEU A 29 -6.59 2.13 1.10
CA LEU A 29 -6.29 1.57 -0.21
C LEU A 29 -6.43 0.05 -0.17
N GLU A 30 -6.87 -0.51 -1.29
CA GLU A 30 -6.97 -1.94 -1.45
C GLU A 30 -6.28 -2.37 -2.74
N VAL A 31 -5.61 -3.51 -2.68
CA VAL A 31 -5.03 -4.18 -3.84
C VAL A 31 -5.54 -5.60 -3.89
N ILE A 32 -5.57 -6.16 -5.08
CA ILE A 32 -5.98 -7.55 -5.29
C ILE A 32 -4.81 -8.30 -5.89
N GLY A 33 -4.28 -9.27 -5.14
CA GLY A 33 -3.28 -10.20 -5.63
C GLY A 33 -3.96 -11.40 -6.24
N GLU A 34 -3.39 -11.94 -7.28
CA GLU A 34 -3.96 -13.06 -8.02
C GLU A 34 -2.92 -14.13 -8.32
N SER A 35 -3.40 -15.35 -8.43
CA SER A 35 -2.57 -16.47 -8.92
C SER A 35 -3.44 -17.43 -9.73
N GLY A 36 -2.77 -18.26 -10.55
CA GLY A 36 -3.46 -19.23 -11.37
C GLY A 36 -4.45 -18.62 -12.35
N GLY A 37 -4.14 -17.46 -12.93
CA GLY A 37 -5.04 -16.79 -13.85
C GLY A 37 -6.31 -16.25 -13.21
N GLY A 38 -6.25 -15.94 -11.91
CA GLY A 38 -7.38 -15.41 -11.17
C GLY A 38 -8.17 -16.47 -10.38
N MET A 39 -7.68 -17.72 -10.35
CA MET A 39 -8.33 -18.77 -9.56
C MET A 39 -8.29 -18.50 -8.06
N VAL A 40 -7.26 -17.83 -7.59
CA VAL A 40 -7.13 -17.39 -6.20
C VAL A 40 -6.86 -15.91 -6.21
N LYS A 41 -7.64 -15.17 -5.42
CA LYS A 41 -7.50 -13.72 -5.27
C LYS A 41 -7.45 -13.37 -3.80
N VAL A 42 -6.52 -12.48 -3.42
CA VAL A 42 -6.39 -11.99 -2.06
C VAL A 42 -6.45 -10.48 -2.09
N THR A 43 -7.34 -9.90 -1.29
CA THR A 43 -7.47 -8.45 -1.16
C THR A 43 -6.77 -8.00 0.12
N LEU A 44 -5.81 -7.10 -0.02
CA LEU A 44 -5.12 -6.47 1.12
C LEU A 44 -5.44 -4.98 1.15
N ASN A 45 -5.52 -4.42 2.35
CA ASN A 45 -5.60 -2.98 2.50
C ASN A 45 -4.22 -2.37 2.79
N GLY A 46 -4.15 -1.05 2.89
CA GLY A 46 -2.90 -0.34 3.14
C GLY A 46 -2.28 -0.62 4.52
N ARG A 47 -3.01 -1.26 5.42
CA ARG A 47 -2.48 -1.71 6.71
C ARG A 47 -1.92 -3.12 6.67
N HIS A 48 -1.81 -3.69 5.48
CA HIS A 48 -1.36 -5.07 5.27
C HIS A 48 -2.30 -6.10 5.88
N GLU A 49 -3.58 -5.76 5.98
CA GLU A 49 -4.60 -6.69 6.45
C GLU A 49 -5.25 -7.38 5.26
N ALA A 50 -5.43 -8.68 5.35
CA ALA A 50 -6.18 -9.44 4.35
C ALA A 50 -7.67 -9.22 4.63
N LYS A 51 -8.34 -8.58 3.68
CA LYS A 51 -9.77 -8.28 3.81
C LYS A 51 -10.64 -9.38 3.23
N ARG A 52 -10.14 -10.07 2.22
CA ARG A 52 -10.90 -11.11 1.53
C ARG A 52 -9.95 -12.08 0.84
N VAL A 53 -10.34 -13.34 0.83
CA VAL A 53 -9.72 -14.39 0.04
C VAL A 53 -10.82 -15.03 -0.79
N GLN A 54 -10.63 -15.06 -2.10
CA GLN A 54 -11.58 -15.68 -3.04
C GLN A 54 -10.88 -16.84 -3.74
N ILE A 55 -11.51 -18.00 -3.68
CA ILE A 55 -10.97 -19.22 -4.28
C ILE A 55 -12.05 -19.79 -5.21
N GLU A 56 -11.70 -20.06 -6.48
CA GLU A 56 -12.65 -20.68 -7.37
C GLU A 56 -13.00 -22.08 -6.90
N PRO A 57 -14.27 -22.49 -7.00
CA PRO A 57 -14.70 -23.82 -6.54
C PRO A 57 -13.95 -24.96 -7.22
N THR A 58 -13.51 -24.77 -8.48
CA THR A 58 -12.77 -25.80 -9.21
C THR A 58 -11.44 -26.15 -8.56
N VAL A 59 -10.80 -25.17 -7.89
CA VAL A 59 -9.55 -25.42 -7.16
C VAL A 59 -9.81 -26.32 -5.95
N LEU A 60 -10.89 -26.06 -5.25
CA LEU A 60 -11.27 -26.85 -4.07
C LEU A 60 -11.71 -28.27 -4.46
N ALA A 61 -12.37 -28.40 -5.60
CA ALA A 61 -12.85 -29.70 -6.07
C ALA A 61 -11.72 -30.63 -6.56
N GLY A 62 -10.54 -30.06 -6.86
CA GLY A 62 -9.42 -30.81 -7.41
C GLY A 62 -8.67 -31.72 -6.46
N GLU A 63 -8.98 -31.70 -5.17
CA GLU A 63 -8.35 -32.54 -4.14
C GLU A 63 -6.82 -32.36 -4.02
N ASP A 64 -6.24 -31.35 -4.68
CA ASP A 64 -4.81 -31.06 -4.62
C ASP A 64 -4.56 -29.94 -3.62
N ARG A 65 -4.37 -30.33 -2.37
CA ARG A 65 -4.15 -29.37 -1.30
C ARG A 65 -2.84 -28.59 -1.49
N GLU A 66 -1.80 -29.27 -1.96
CA GLU A 66 -0.50 -28.63 -2.19
C GLU A 66 -0.61 -27.54 -3.26
N MET A 67 -1.35 -27.79 -4.32
CA MET A 67 -1.59 -26.78 -5.36
C MET A 67 -2.33 -25.58 -4.78
N LEU A 68 -3.33 -25.80 -3.94
CA LEU A 68 -4.07 -24.73 -3.29
C LEU A 68 -3.16 -23.90 -2.37
N GLU A 69 -2.32 -24.56 -1.61
CA GLU A 69 -1.35 -23.88 -0.73
C GLU A 69 -0.41 -23.02 -1.55
N ASP A 70 0.10 -23.53 -2.66
CA ASP A 70 1.00 -22.78 -3.52
C ASP A 70 0.30 -21.59 -4.19
N LEU A 71 -0.93 -21.77 -4.64
CA LEU A 71 -1.72 -20.70 -5.24
C LEU A 71 -2.02 -19.59 -4.23
N LEU A 72 -2.36 -19.95 -2.99
CA LEU A 72 -2.58 -18.99 -1.93
C LEU A 72 -1.31 -18.19 -1.63
N THR A 73 -0.18 -18.87 -1.51
CA THR A 73 1.11 -18.23 -1.28
C THR A 73 1.42 -17.23 -2.38
N ALA A 74 1.25 -17.65 -3.63
CA ALA A 74 1.52 -16.79 -4.79
C ALA A 74 0.59 -15.58 -4.82
N ALA A 75 -0.69 -15.77 -4.52
CA ALA A 75 -1.67 -14.67 -4.51
C ALA A 75 -1.36 -13.66 -3.40
N ILE A 76 -0.99 -14.14 -2.21
CA ILE A 76 -0.61 -13.27 -1.09
C ILE A 76 0.62 -12.45 -1.46
N ASN A 77 1.64 -13.09 -2.00
CA ASN A 77 2.87 -12.40 -2.41
C ASN A 77 2.61 -11.39 -3.52
N ASP A 78 1.75 -11.72 -4.48
CA ASP A 78 1.36 -10.79 -5.54
C ASP A 78 0.66 -9.56 -4.94
N ALA A 79 -0.23 -9.76 -3.98
CA ALA A 79 -0.92 -8.68 -3.29
C ALA A 79 0.07 -7.79 -2.53
N VAL A 80 1.02 -8.39 -1.81
CA VAL A 80 2.04 -7.66 -1.06
C VAL A 80 2.87 -6.79 -2.00
N HIS A 81 3.33 -7.34 -3.12
CA HIS A 81 4.13 -6.60 -4.10
C HIS A 81 3.34 -5.44 -4.71
N LYS A 82 2.08 -5.67 -5.04
CA LYS A 82 1.21 -4.62 -5.58
C LYS A 82 0.98 -3.51 -4.55
N LEU A 83 0.79 -3.89 -3.30
CA LEU A 83 0.61 -2.92 -2.22
C LEU A 83 1.86 -2.08 -2.01
N GLU A 84 3.03 -2.71 -1.99
CA GLU A 84 4.30 -1.99 -1.85
C GLU A 84 4.49 -0.98 -2.99
N ALA A 85 4.22 -1.40 -4.23
CA ALA A 85 4.33 -0.51 -5.38
C ALA A 85 3.37 0.66 -5.29
N LEU A 86 2.13 0.41 -4.85
CA LEU A 86 1.13 1.45 -4.70
C LEU A 86 1.49 2.44 -3.59
N VAL A 87 1.99 1.94 -2.46
CA VAL A 87 2.44 2.79 -1.35
C VAL A 87 3.60 3.67 -1.79
N GLN A 88 4.58 3.11 -2.50
CA GLN A 88 5.71 3.88 -3.03
C GLN A 88 5.24 4.97 -4.00
N GLU A 89 4.30 4.65 -4.87
CA GLU A 89 3.73 5.61 -5.82
C GLU A 89 3.03 6.75 -5.08
N LYS A 90 2.24 6.44 -4.06
CA LYS A 90 1.54 7.45 -3.27
C LYS A 90 2.50 8.32 -2.47
N MET A 91 3.54 7.73 -1.90
CA MET A 91 4.56 8.48 -1.18
C MET A 91 5.34 9.40 -2.11
N ALA A 92 5.70 8.93 -3.29
CA ALA A 92 6.36 9.75 -4.30
C ALA A 92 5.48 10.92 -4.72
N SER A 93 4.18 10.69 -4.88
CA SER A 93 3.21 11.71 -5.22
C SER A 93 3.11 12.79 -4.15
N LEU A 94 3.18 12.41 -2.88
CA LEU A 94 3.19 13.35 -1.76
C LEU A 94 4.47 14.16 -1.72
N MET A 95 5.60 13.56 -2.11
CA MET A 95 6.91 14.23 -2.09
C MET A 95 7.11 15.17 -3.27
N THR A 96 6.34 15.04 -4.35
CA THR A 96 6.46 15.94 -5.51
C THR A 96 6.11 17.38 -5.20
N GLY A 97 5.32 17.63 -4.16
CA GLY A 97 5.00 18.98 -3.69
C GLY A 97 6.07 19.59 -2.79
N VAL A 98 7.10 18.84 -2.45
CA VAL A 98 8.17 19.30 -1.56
C VAL A 98 9.40 19.61 -2.40
N GLN A 99 9.87 20.88 -2.34
CA GLN A 99 11.12 21.26 -2.99
C GLN A 99 12.29 20.76 -2.16
N LEU A 100 12.98 19.76 -2.68
CA LEU A 100 14.17 19.23 -2.04
C LEU A 100 15.40 19.98 -2.55
N PRO A 101 16.38 20.28 -1.68
CA PRO A 101 17.64 20.85 -2.14
C PRO A 101 18.35 19.93 -3.13
N PRO A 102 19.10 20.49 -4.10
CA PRO A 102 19.85 19.65 -5.02
C PRO A 102 20.81 18.72 -4.27
N GLY A 103 20.88 17.48 -4.70
CA GLY A 103 21.76 16.47 -4.11
C GLY A 103 21.15 15.65 -2.99
N VAL A 104 19.93 15.94 -2.58
CA VAL A 104 19.23 15.11 -1.58
C VAL A 104 18.67 13.87 -2.27
N LYS A 105 19.08 12.70 -1.80
CA LYS A 105 18.56 11.44 -2.30
C LYS A 105 17.45 10.96 -1.36
N LEU A 106 16.32 10.59 -1.95
CA LEU A 106 15.24 9.99 -1.21
C LEU A 106 15.60 8.53 -0.84
N PRO A 107 15.19 8.03 0.33
CA PRO A 107 15.57 6.70 0.79
C PRO A 107 14.77 5.56 0.14
N PHE A 108 14.17 5.80 -0.99
CA PHE A 108 13.38 4.79 -1.71
C PHE A 108 13.54 4.87 -3.21
#